data_94ec9f9d214ba8d0431ceb1649ae6c06
#
_entry.id   94ec9f9d214ba8d0431ceb1649ae6c06
#
_cell.length_a   1.000
_cell.length_b   1.000
_cell.length_c   1.000
_cell.angle_alpha   90.00
_cell.angle_beta   90.00
_cell.angle_gamma   90.00
#
_symmetry.space_group_name_H-M   'P 1'
#
loop_
_entity.id
_entity.type
_entity.pdbx_description
1 polymer ?
#
loop_
_entity_poly.entity_id
_entity_poly.type
_entity_poly.pdbx_seq_one_letter_code
_entity_poly.pdbx_strand_id
1 'polypeptide(L)'
;KERDVFIVGLDAAGEVEYSQVDFTGPVLIVVGSEGKGLSRLMRENCDKIASIPMSGQLSSLNVSVSAAIVLYEAFNQRSKAG
;
A
#
# COMPACT_ATOMS: atom_id res chain seq x y z
N LYS A 1 -5.81 7.03 -14.61
CA LYS A 1 -4.35 7.07 -14.64
C LYS A 1 -3.79 7.92 -15.77
N GLU A 2 -4.37 9.05 -15.96
CA GLU A 2 -3.91 9.88 -17.06
C GLU A 2 -2.65 10.66 -16.71
N ARG A 3 -2.25 10.66 -15.46
CA ARG A 3 -1.16 11.52 -15.03
C ARG A 3 0.05 10.77 -14.55
N ASP A 4 0.15 9.54 -14.96
CA ASP A 4 1.31 8.73 -14.59
C ASP A 4 1.45 8.57 -13.09
N VAL A 5 0.32 8.55 -12.40
CA VAL A 5 0.32 8.27 -10.97
C VAL A 5 0.26 6.76 -10.77
N PHE A 6 1.16 6.27 -9.96
CA PHE A 6 1.21 4.84 -9.67
C PHE A 6 0.24 4.55 -8.52
N ILE A 7 -0.66 3.63 -8.72
CA ILE A 7 -1.70 3.35 -7.73
C ILE A 7 -1.37 2.06 -7.01
N VAL A 8 -1.21 2.16 -5.69
CA VAL A 8 -0.86 1.03 -4.85
C VAL A 8 -2.00 0.77 -3.88
N GLY A 9 -2.54 -0.43 -3.92
CA GLY A 9 -3.55 -0.85 -2.97
C GLY A 9 -2.92 -1.65 -1.85
N LEU A 10 -3.44 -1.51 -0.65
CA LEU A 10 -2.95 -2.23 0.51
C LEU A 10 -3.93 -3.33 0.89
N ASP A 11 -3.45 -4.55 0.96
CA ASP A 11 -4.28 -5.69 1.28
C ASP A 11 -3.40 -6.79 1.83
N ALA A 12 -3.92 -7.52 2.80
CA ALA A 12 -3.14 -8.59 3.42
C ALA A 12 -2.74 -9.66 2.42
N ALA A 13 -3.51 -9.80 1.34
CA ALA A 13 -3.20 -10.78 0.29
C ALA A 13 -2.45 -10.14 -0.87
N GLY A 14 -1.71 -9.08 -0.61
CA GLY A 14 -0.98 -8.40 -1.66
C GLY A 14 0.12 -9.26 -2.28
N GLU A 15 0.43 -8.94 -3.51
CA GLU A 15 1.43 -9.69 -4.28
C GLU A 15 2.84 -9.41 -3.84
N VAL A 16 3.10 -8.21 -3.38
CA VAL A 16 4.44 -7.80 -3.01
C VAL A 16 4.40 -7.18 -1.63
N GLU A 17 5.53 -7.25 -0.96
CA GLU A 17 5.68 -6.57 0.31
C GLU A 17 5.76 -5.06 0.08
N TYR A 18 5.18 -4.28 0.97
CA TYR A 18 5.12 -2.83 0.77
C TYR A 18 6.50 -2.20 0.59
N SER A 19 7.52 -2.75 1.24
CA SER A 19 8.86 -2.18 1.14
C SER A 19 9.50 -2.42 -0.22
N GLN A 20 8.92 -3.30 -1.03
CA GLN A 20 9.43 -3.57 -2.37
C GLN A 20 8.82 -2.65 -3.42
N VAL A 21 7.87 -1.82 -3.04
CA VAL A 21 7.23 -0.91 -3.97
C VAL A 21 8.04 0.36 -4.07
N ASP A 22 8.15 0.90 -5.28
CA ASP A 22 8.87 2.14 -5.50
C ASP A 22 7.95 3.31 -5.25
N PHE A 23 8.19 4.04 -4.18
CA PHE A 23 7.38 5.19 -3.80
C PHE A 23 8.05 6.51 -4.13
N THR A 24 9.06 6.51 -4.97
CA THR A 24 9.80 7.74 -5.24
C THR A 24 9.09 8.67 -6.22
N GLY A 25 8.15 8.16 -6.98
CA GLY A 25 7.38 8.98 -7.91
C GLY A 25 6.01 9.33 -7.35
N PRO A 26 5.14 9.90 -8.17
CA PRO A 26 3.78 10.19 -7.75
C PRO A 26 3.02 8.90 -7.47
N VAL A 27 2.47 8.78 -6.28
CA VAL A 27 1.82 7.56 -5.84
C VAL A 27 0.51 7.88 -5.16
N LEU A 28 -0.53 7.12 -5.51
CA LEU A 28 -1.80 7.15 -4.80
C LEU A 28 -1.93 5.86 -4.02
N ILE A 29 -2.17 5.98 -2.73
CA ILE A 29 -2.30 4.83 -1.86
C ILE A 29 -3.77 4.60 -1.56
N VAL A 30 -4.24 3.39 -1.85
CA VAL A 30 -5.64 3.03 -1.67
C VAL A 30 -5.72 1.99 -0.56
N VAL A 31 -6.57 2.25 0.42
CA VAL A 31 -6.77 1.31 1.52
C VAL A 31 -8.21 0.83 1.50
N GLY A 32 -8.42 -0.40 1.93
CA GLY A 32 -9.75 -0.95 1.98
C GLY A 32 -10.38 -0.78 3.34
N SER A 33 -11.59 -1.29 3.48
CA SER A 33 -12.29 -1.27 4.75
C SER A 33 -11.60 -2.21 5.73
N GLU A 34 -11.70 -1.86 7.00
CA GLU A 34 -11.20 -2.73 8.04
C GLU A 34 -11.90 -4.09 7.97
N GLY A 35 -11.10 -5.13 8.02
CA GLY A 35 -11.62 -6.47 8.04
C GLY A 35 -12.01 -7.03 6.69
N LYS A 36 -12.16 -6.18 5.68
CA LYS A 36 -12.58 -6.65 4.37
C LYS A 36 -11.53 -6.48 3.29
N GLY A 37 -10.60 -5.57 3.52
CA GLY A 37 -9.60 -5.30 2.50
C GLY A 37 -10.18 -4.55 1.31
N LEU A 38 -9.54 -4.67 0.19
CA LEU A 38 -9.93 -3.94 -1.02
C LEU A 38 -11.05 -4.67 -1.73
N SER A 39 -11.99 -3.89 -2.27
CA SER A 39 -13.02 -4.47 -3.10
C SER A 39 -12.38 -4.93 -4.41
N ARG A 40 -13.12 -5.77 -5.13
CA ARG A 40 -12.64 -6.27 -6.40
C ARG A 40 -12.37 -5.13 -7.39
N LEU A 41 -13.27 -4.17 -7.44
CA LEU A 41 -13.13 -3.07 -8.36
C LEU A 41 -11.91 -2.23 -8.02
N MET A 42 -11.68 -2.00 -6.73
CA MET A 42 -10.52 -1.23 -6.31
C MET A 42 -9.23 -1.96 -6.66
N ARG A 43 -9.21 -3.29 -6.49
CA ARG A 43 -8.04 -4.06 -6.85
C ARG A 43 -7.72 -3.95 -8.33
N GLU A 44 -8.75 -3.98 -9.14
CA GLU A 44 -8.55 -3.92 -10.59
C GLU A 44 -7.98 -2.60 -11.05
N ASN A 45 -8.20 -1.56 -10.26
CA ASN A 45 -7.70 -0.23 -10.61
C ASN A 45 -6.32 0.08 -10.04
N CYS A 46 -5.76 -0.82 -9.25
CA CYS A 46 -4.43 -0.62 -8.69
C CYS A 46 -3.37 -1.16 -9.62
N ASP A 47 -2.24 -0.48 -9.65
CA ASP A 47 -1.09 -0.97 -10.40
C ASP A 47 -0.40 -2.10 -9.65
N LYS A 48 -0.38 -2.00 -8.33
CA LYS A 48 0.18 -3.03 -7.48
C LYS A 48 -0.67 -3.19 -6.24
N ILE A 49 -0.72 -4.40 -5.73
CA ILE A 49 -1.34 -4.67 -4.44
C ILE A 49 -0.22 -5.07 -3.50
N ALA A 50 -0.01 -4.27 -2.48
CA ALA A 50 1.08 -4.49 -1.55
C ALA A 50 0.55 -4.99 -0.23
N SER A 51 1.34 -5.82 0.44
CA SER A 51 1.01 -6.32 1.76
C SER A 51 1.99 -5.77 2.76
N ILE A 52 1.53 -5.64 4.01
CA ILE A 52 2.38 -5.30 5.12
C ILE A 52 2.54 -6.57 5.93
N PRO A 53 3.77 -7.08 6.08
CA PRO A 53 3.94 -8.33 6.80
C PRO A 53 3.52 -8.14 8.25
N MET A 54 2.81 -9.12 8.74
CA MET A 54 2.36 -9.10 10.12
C MET A 54 2.75 -10.40 10.77
N SER A 55 3.26 -10.29 11.95
CA SER A 55 3.56 -11.48 12.71
C SER A 55 2.64 -11.51 13.91
N GLY A 56 2.39 -12.68 14.40
CA GLY A 56 1.60 -12.82 15.59
C GLY A 56 0.14 -12.92 15.27
N GLN A 57 -0.65 -12.37 16.14
CA GLN A 57 -2.06 -12.67 16.18
C GLN A 57 -2.93 -11.74 15.40
N LEU A 58 -2.41 -10.62 14.95
CA LEU A 58 -3.25 -9.68 14.24
C LEU A 58 -3.52 -10.20 12.86
N SER A 59 -4.78 -10.33 12.53
CA SER A 59 -5.16 -10.79 11.20
C SER A 59 -5.28 -9.64 10.23
N SER A 60 -5.42 -8.43 10.74
CA SER A 60 -5.47 -7.27 9.87
C SER A 60 -5.05 -6.07 10.69
N LEU A 61 -4.41 -5.12 10.03
CA LEU A 61 -4.05 -3.87 10.67
C LEU A 61 -5.16 -2.88 10.50
N ASN A 62 -5.24 -1.98 11.45
CA ASN A 62 -6.10 -0.83 11.33
C ASN A 62 -5.71 -0.05 10.09
N VAL A 63 -6.69 0.47 9.38
CA VAL A 63 -6.46 1.21 8.14
C VAL A 63 -5.53 2.39 8.37
N SER A 64 -5.72 3.13 9.45
CA SER A 64 -4.86 4.27 9.73
C SER A 64 -3.42 3.87 9.96
N VAL A 65 -3.22 2.77 10.67
CA VAL A 65 -1.87 2.28 10.93
C VAL A 65 -1.21 1.81 9.64
N SER A 66 -1.96 1.10 8.81
CA SER A 66 -1.43 0.64 7.53
C SER A 66 -1.00 1.81 6.67
N ALA A 67 -1.84 2.82 6.57
CA ALA A 67 -1.52 4.00 5.77
C ALA A 67 -0.28 4.71 6.32
N ALA A 68 -0.17 4.81 7.64
CA ALA A 68 0.97 5.48 8.26
C ALA A 68 2.27 4.74 7.96
N ILE A 69 2.24 3.42 8.01
CA ILE A 69 3.43 2.62 7.73
C ILE A 69 3.90 2.85 6.30
N VAL A 70 2.97 2.84 5.36
CA VAL A 70 3.34 3.00 3.95
C VAL A 70 3.78 4.42 3.67
N LEU A 71 3.15 5.41 4.29
CA LEU A 71 3.57 6.79 4.10
C LEU A 71 4.98 7.01 4.64
N TYR A 72 5.30 6.39 5.76
CA TYR A 72 6.64 6.50 6.29
C TYR A 72 7.67 5.83 5.38
N GLU A 73 7.30 4.71 4.80
CA GLU A 73 8.18 4.04 3.85
C GLU A 73 8.41 4.92 2.63
N ALA A 74 7.37 5.59 2.14
CA ALA A 74 7.51 6.49 1.02
C ALA A 74 8.46 7.63 1.35
N PHE A 75 8.29 8.21 2.54
CA PHE A 75 9.17 9.27 2.99
C PHE A 75 10.62 8.80 3.05
N ASN A 76 10.82 7.61 3.58
CA ASN A 76 12.14 7.02 3.70
C ASN A 76 12.81 6.84 2.34
N GLN A 77 12.08 6.31 1.39
CA GLN A 77 12.62 6.09 0.07
C GLN A 77 12.99 7.40 -0.61
N ARG A 78 12.14 8.40 -0.45
CA ARG A 78 12.39 9.70 -1.07
C ARG A 78 13.57 10.40 -0.44
N SER A 79 13.73 10.25 0.85
CA SER A 79 14.90 10.83 1.55
C SER A 79 16.18 10.22 1.05
N LYS A 80 16.18 8.91 0.80
CA LYS A 80 17.39 8.25 0.33
C LYS A 80 17.67 8.54 -1.13
N ALA A 81 16.62 8.72 -1.91
CA ALA A 81 16.80 8.97 -3.34
C ALA A 81 17.21 10.39 -3.63
N GLY A 82 16.74 11.31 -2.82
CA GLY A 82 17.01 12.71 -3.05
C GLY A 82 18.08 13.26 -2.20
#